data_c91b2af6910e1e8aa3fd3eea1e37d9c5
#
_entry.id   c91b2af6910e1e8aa3fd3eea1e37d9c5
#
_cell.length_a   1.000
_cell.length_b   1.000
_cell.length_c   1.000
_cell.angle_alpha   90.00
_cell.angle_beta   90.00
_cell.angle_gamma   90.00
#
_symmetry.space_group_name_H-M   'P 1'
#
loop_
_entity.id
_entity.type
_entity.pdbx_description
1 polymer ?
#
loop_
_entity_poly.entity_id
_entity_poly.type
_entity_poly.pdbx_seq_one_letter_code
_entity_poly.pdbx_strand_id
1 'polypeptide(L)'
;MQVTQWILELVDRITSPLHAATDAAEEATRVIDDTEEVVERLGETSGKTAGKLEGLGKGMFFLNQLKEGVDNIRDSFNDAIEPGVRFETAVAEMSGITNMEGKELDVLATKARNTAKAFGVDASNAMVVYKDLLSKITPELKKAPDALEIMSNNVMTLSKTMQNDVPGASAAMSTAMNQYKVSLDDPMKAAQTMTDYMNIMAAGTVEGSAEIREVAEALKQTGSVAKTFGVEFAETNSLIQLLDKSGKRVQKAVSLCVTR
;
A
#
# COMPACT_ATOMS: atom_id res chain seq x y z
N MET A 1 3.31 7.52 28.18
CA MET A 1 3.31 8.49 27.05
C MET A 1 2.85 7.71 25.86
N GLN A 2 1.72 8.11 25.26
CA GLN A 2 1.10 7.34 24.17
C GLN A 2 1.96 7.47 22.92
N VAL A 3 2.16 6.38 22.17
CA VAL A 3 2.99 6.34 20.95
C VAL A 3 2.47 7.34 19.91
N THR A 4 1.15 7.46 19.78
CA THR A 4 0.46 8.47 18.93
C THR A 4 0.83 9.90 19.32
N GLN A 5 0.91 10.20 20.60
CA GLN A 5 1.26 11.54 21.10
C GLN A 5 2.75 11.85 20.85
N TRP A 6 3.61 10.83 20.98
CA TRP A 6 5.03 10.96 20.66
C TRP A 6 5.27 11.13 19.15
N ILE A 7 4.51 10.41 18.31
CA ILE A 7 4.58 10.55 16.85
C ILE A 7 4.08 11.92 16.41
N LEU A 8 2.95 12.41 16.96
CA LEU A 8 2.45 13.76 16.70
C LEU A 8 3.47 14.82 17.14
N GLU A 9 4.09 14.65 18.29
CA GLU A 9 5.13 15.55 18.79
C GLU A 9 6.42 15.48 17.97
N LEU A 10 6.76 14.30 17.43
CA LEU A 10 7.88 14.12 16.51
C LEU A 10 7.58 14.74 15.14
N VAL A 11 6.37 14.54 14.63
CA VAL A 11 5.89 15.16 13.38
C VAL A 11 5.90 16.67 13.54
N ASP A 12 5.35 17.25 14.62
CA ASP A 12 5.38 18.69 14.87
C ASP A 12 6.81 19.24 15.01
N ARG A 13 7.70 18.51 15.67
CA ARG A 13 9.11 18.92 15.83
C ARG A 13 9.92 18.83 14.55
N ILE A 14 9.50 18.00 13.59
CA ILE A 14 10.15 17.88 12.28
C ILE A 14 9.45 18.76 11.25
N THR A 15 8.11 18.79 11.25
CA THR A 15 7.31 19.53 10.26
C THR A 15 7.43 21.03 10.44
N SER A 16 7.47 21.53 11.69
CA SER A 16 7.58 22.98 11.95
C SER A 16 8.91 23.58 11.48
N PRO A 17 10.10 22.99 11.84
CA PRO A 17 11.37 23.45 11.26
C PRO A 17 11.46 23.23 9.75
N LEU A 18 10.78 22.20 9.23
CA LEU A 18 10.77 21.90 7.81
C LEU A 18 9.94 22.91 7.02
N HIS A 19 8.74 23.27 7.52
CA HIS A 19 7.97 24.36 6.92
C HIS A 19 8.77 25.66 6.94
N ALA A 20 9.43 25.96 8.05
CA ALA A 20 10.29 27.14 8.14
C ALA A 20 11.47 27.06 7.13
N ALA A 21 12.04 25.88 6.90
CA ALA A 21 13.10 25.71 5.89
C ALA A 21 12.56 25.79 4.47
N THR A 22 11.35 25.26 4.22
CA THR A 22 10.66 25.36 2.92
C THR A 22 10.28 26.81 2.63
N ASP A 23 9.71 27.53 3.61
CA ASP A 23 9.35 28.93 3.49
C ASP A 23 10.58 29.82 3.24
N ALA A 24 11.70 29.52 3.93
CA ALA A 24 12.98 30.21 3.69
C ALA A 24 13.55 29.89 2.31
N ALA A 25 13.39 28.68 1.80
CA ALA A 25 13.81 28.29 0.47
C ALA A 25 12.95 28.93 -0.63
N GLU A 26 11.63 29.01 -0.40
CA GLU A 26 10.70 29.72 -1.30
C GLU A 26 10.98 31.22 -1.33
N GLU A 27 11.26 31.83 -0.18
CA GLU A 27 11.66 33.22 -0.10
C GLU A 27 13.02 33.47 -0.81
N ALA A 28 13.98 32.59 -0.60
CA ALA A 28 15.27 32.66 -1.31
C ALA A 28 15.09 32.52 -2.83
N THR A 29 14.21 31.62 -3.28
CA THR A 29 13.87 31.45 -4.70
C THR A 29 13.23 32.71 -5.26
N ARG A 30 12.30 33.33 -4.53
CA ARG A 30 11.65 34.58 -4.93
C ARG A 30 12.65 35.74 -5.03
N VAL A 31 13.57 35.85 -4.07
CA VAL A 31 14.64 36.86 -4.13
C VAL A 31 15.58 36.62 -5.31
N ILE A 32 15.82 35.37 -5.67
CA ILE A 32 16.62 35.01 -6.84
C ILE A 32 15.90 35.40 -8.14
N ASP A 33 14.59 35.06 -8.26
CA ASP A 33 13.77 35.40 -9.42
C ASP A 33 13.66 36.93 -9.59
N ASP A 34 13.44 37.69 -8.49
CA ASP A 34 13.42 39.16 -8.48
C ASP A 34 14.78 39.73 -8.89
N THR A 35 15.89 39.10 -8.48
CA THR A 35 17.24 39.50 -8.84
C THR A 35 17.53 39.21 -10.32
N GLU A 36 17.01 38.11 -10.87
CA GLU A 36 17.11 37.76 -12.28
C GLU A 36 16.42 38.80 -13.17
N GLU A 37 15.19 39.25 -12.79
CA GLU A 37 14.44 40.30 -13.48
C GLU A 37 15.20 41.65 -13.46
N VAL A 38 15.82 42.00 -12.31
CA VAL A 38 16.64 43.20 -12.19
C VAL A 38 17.92 43.14 -13.06
N VAL A 39 18.52 41.97 -13.11
CA VAL A 39 19.74 41.72 -13.95
C VAL A 39 19.40 41.77 -15.42
N GLU A 40 18.25 41.22 -15.85
CA GLU A 40 17.78 41.26 -17.22
C GLU A 40 17.50 42.72 -17.66
N ARG A 41 16.82 43.50 -16.81
CA ARG A 41 16.58 44.95 -17.04
C ARG A 41 17.84 45.77 -17.08
N LEU A 42 18.85 45.47 -16.29
CA LEU A 42 20.18 46.08 -16.33
C LEU A 42 20.94 45.71 -17.60
N GLY A 43 20.76 44.46 -18.10
CA GLY A 43 21.32 43.99 -19.36
C GLY A 43 20.79 44.75 -20.58
N GLU A 44 19.45 45.00 -20.61
CA GLU A 44 18.78 45.74 -21.66
C GLU A 44 19.20 47.26 -21.69
N THR A 45 19.41 47.81 -20.49
CA THR A 45 19.73 49.23 -20.35
C THR A 45 21.21 49.59 -20.64
N SER A 46 22.13 48.62 -20.54
CA SER A 46 23.57 48.85 -20.68
C SER A 46 24.18 48.28 -21.94
N GLY A 47 23.73 48.67 -23.10
CA GLY A 47 24.29 48.36 -24.43
C GLY A 47 25.77 48.78 -24.68
N LYS A 48 26.60 48.94 -23.66
CA LYS A 48 27.98 49.41 -23.78
C LYS A 48 29.02 48.81 -22.84
N THR A 49 28.84 47.58 -22.31
CA THR A 49 29.96 46.99 -21.55
C THR A 49 30.00 45.47 -21.67
N ALA A 50 30.57 44.94 -22.72
CA ALA A 50 30.77 43.50 -22.96
C ALA A 50 31.52 42.76 -21.82
N GLY A 51 32.37 43.43 -21.05
CA GLY A 51 33.12 42.86 -19.93
C GLY A 51 32.30 42.68 -18.62
N LYS A 52 31.18 43.40 -18.47
CA LYS A 52 30.31 43.25 -17.33
C LYS A 52 29.23 42.15 -17.54
N LEU A 53 28.88 41.87 -18.80
CA LEU A 53 27.96 40.77 -19.16
C LEU A 53 28.54 39.38 -18.82
N GLU A 54 29.85 39.18 -18.92
CA GLU A 54 30.50 37.91 -18.58
C GLU A 54 30.45 37.61 -17.07
N GLY A 55 30.53 38.67 -16.23
CA GLY A 55 30.35 38.56 -14.79
C GLY A 55 28.89 38.26 -14.37
N LEU A 56 27.92 38.83 -15.09
CA LEU A 56 26.49 38.62 -14.87
C LEU A 56 26.07 37.22 -15.31
N GLY A 57 26.56 36.73 -16.46
CA GLY A 57 26.31 35.36 -16.92
C GLY A 57 26.82 34.28 -15.95
N LYS A 58 27.97 34.52 -15.31
CA LYS A 58 28.49 33.64 -14.25
C LYS A 58 27.63 33.71 -12.97
N GLY A 59 27.10 34.90 -12.63
CA GLY A 59 26.16 35.08 -11.51
C GLY A 59 24.85 34.35 -11.74
N MET A 60 24.24 34.49 -12.91
CA MET A 60 23.00 33.77 -13.28
C MET A 60 23.18 32.24 -13.30
N PHE A 61 24.32 31.75 -13.83
CA PHE A 61 24.61 30.31 -13.77
C PHE A 61 24.73 29.81 -12.33
N PHE A 62 25.33 30.58 -11.42
CA PHE A 62 25.47 30.23 -10.03
C PHE A 62 24.10 30.24 -9.28
N LEU A 63 23.24 31.20 -9.61
CA LEU A 63 21.89 31.30 -9.06
C LEU A 63 21.01 30.15 -9.51
N ASN A 64 21.06 29.75 -10.80
CA ASN A 64 20.33 28.58 -11.28
C ASN A 64 20.81 27.27 -10.63
N GLN A 65 22.10 27.12 -10.38
CA GLN A 65 22.68 25.97 -9.72
C GLN A 65 22.29 25.90 -8.23
N LEU A 66 22.14 27.07 -7.57
CA LEU A 66 21.61 27.15 -6.21
C LEU A 66 20.12 26.79 -6.17
N LYS A 67 19.32 27.26 -7.14
CA LYS A 67 17.89 26.92 -7.26
C LYS A 67 17.71 25.41 -7.44
N GLU A 68 18.41 24.79 -8.39
CA GLU A 68 18.41 23.34 -8.58
C GLU A 68 18.84 22.58 -7.31
N GLY A 69 19.81 23.08 -6.56
CA GLY A 69 20.23 22.50 -5.29
C GLY A 69 19.16 22.56 -4.22
N VAL A 70 18.42 23.68 -4.12
CA VAL A 70 17.32 23.86 -3.17
C VAL A 70 16.13 22.98 -3.55
N ASP A 71 15.76 22.91 -4.83
CA ASP A 71 14.69 22.06 -5.32
C ASP A 71 15.00 20.57 -5.08
N ASN A 72 16.21 20.12 -5.33
CA ASN A 72 16.64 18.75 -5.05
C ASN A 72 16.61 18.41 -3.55
N ILE A 73 16.95 19.34 -2.67
CA ILE A 73 16.86 19.17 -1.22
C ILE A 73 15.39 19.06 -0.79
N ARG A 74 14.52 19.92 -1.32
CA ARG A 74 13.09 19.91 -1.05
C ARG A 74 12.45 18.60 -1.50
N ASP A 75 12.74 18.15 -2.72
CA ASP A 75 12.19 16.91 -3.27
C ASP A 75 12.69 15.69 -2.48
N SER A 76 13.98 15.62 -2.15
CA SER A 76 14.55 14.57 -1.30
C SER A 76 13.93 14.54 0.10
N PHE A 77 13.55 15.70 0.62
CA PHE A 77 12.89 15.82 1.93
C PHE A 77 11.44 15.35 1.86
N ASN A 78 10.70 15.75 0.83
CA ASN A 78 9.33 15.30 0.60
C ASN A 78 9.29 13.79 0.43
N ASP A 79 10.20 13.22 -0.36
CA ASP A 79 10.31 11.78 -0.56
C ASP A 79 10.61 11.03 0.75
N ALA A 80 11.39 11.63 1.65
CA ALA A 80 11.72 11.02 2.94
C ALA A 80 10.53 11.04 3.94
N ILE A 81 9.66 12.04 3.86
CA ILE A 81 8.52 12.20 4.78
C ILE A 81 7.26 11.52 4.25
N GLU A 82 7.06 11.45 2.94
CA GLU A 82 5.88 10.91 2.31
C GLU A 82 5.45 9.51 2.83
N PRO A 83 6.35 8.53 3.03
CA PRO A 83 5.97 7.24 3.62
C PRO A 83 5.37 7.36 5.01
N GLY A 84 5.90 8.28 5.83
CA GLY A 84 5.37 8.56 7.17
C GLY A 84 3.96 9.14 7.11
N VAL A 85 3.75 10.15 6.27
CA VAL A 85 2.43 10.78 6.07
C VAL A 85 1.41 9.77 5.56
N ARG A 86 1.78 8.94 4.58
CA ARG A 86 0.90 7.88 4.07
C ARG A 86 0.52 6.87 5.15
N PHE A 87 1.46 6.49 6.01
CA PHE A 87 1.19 5.59 7.11
C PHE A 87 0.23 6.19 8.14
N GLU A 88 0.47 7.44 8.57
CA GLU A 88 -0.42 8.14 9.52
C GLU A 88 -1.83 8.32 8.94
N THR A 89 -1.94 8.63 7.64
CA THR A 89 -3.23 8.69 6.95
C THR A 89 -3.94 7.33 7.00
N ALA A 90 -3.23 6.24 6.73
CA ALA A 90 -3.80 4.89 6.77
C ALA A 90 -4.22 4.48 8.20
N VAL A 91 -3.48 4.92 9.23
CA VAL A 91 -3.85 4.73 10.65
C VAL A 91 -5.11 5.52 11.00
N ALA A 92 -5.21 6.77 10.55
CA ALA A 92 -6.41 7.60 10.77
C ALA A 92 -7.65 7.02 10.07
N GLU A 93 -7.51 6.54 8.83
CA GLU A 93 -8.59 5.82 8.12
C GLU A 93 -9.01 4.55 8.87
N MET A 94 -8.06 3.80 9.43
CA MET A 94 -8.33 2.62 10.24
C MET A 94 -9.16 2.97 11.47
N SER A 95 -8.79 4.05 12.19
CA SER A 95 -9.55 4.57 13.32
C SER A 95 -11.00 4.87 12.93
N GLY A 96 -11.20 5.58 11.81
CA GLY A 96 -12.53 5.95 11.30
C GLY A 96 -13.42 4.75 10.95
N ILE A 97 -12.84 3.65 10.44
CA ILE A 97 -13.60 2.45 10.05
C ILE A 97 -13.90 1.54 11.24
N THR A 98 -12.97 1.44 12.19
CA THR A 98 -13.04 0.46 13.27
C THR A 98 -13.53 1.03 14.58
N ASN A 99 -13.61 2.35 14.72
CA ASN A 99 -13.79 3.05 15.99
C ASN A 99 -12.74 2.64 17.05
N MET A 100 -11.53 2.30 16.60
CA MET A 100 -10.43 2.00 17.51
C MET A 100 -9.66 3.27 17.80
N GLU A 101 -9.29 3.45 19.06
CA GLU A 101 -8.53 4.62 19.52
C GLU A 101 -7.44 4.22 20.51
N GLY A 102 -6.46 5.08 20.67
CA GLY A 102 -5.43 4.94 21.68
C GLY A 102 -4.64 3.63 21.55
N LYS A 103 -4.54 2.87 22.65
CA LYS A 103 -3.70 1.67 22.73
C LYS A 103 -4.05 0.57 21.74
N GLU A 104 -5.33 0.39 21.40
CA GLU A 104 -5.76 -0.64 20.48
C GLU A 104 -5.27 -0.35 19.06
N LEU A 105 -5.40 0.90 18.63
CA LEU A 105 -4.90 1.38 17.35
C LEU A 105 -3.37 1.31 17.29
N ASP A 106 -2.68 1.68 18.38
CA ASP A 106 -1.21 1.61 18.49
C ASP A 106 -0.69 0.17 18.33
N VAL A 107 -1.40 -0.81 18.87
CA VAL A 107 -1.06 -2.24 18.70
C VAL A 107 -1.16 -2.63 17.22
N LEU A 108 -2.24 -2.29 16.54
CA LEU A 108 -2.39 -2.57 15.12
C LEU A 108 -1.35 -1.84 14.26
N ALA A 109 -1.11 -0.57 14.53
CA ALA A 109 -0.09 0.21 13.85
C ALA A 109 1.32 -0.41 14.02
N THR A 110 1.63 -0.89 15.22
CA THR A 110 2.91 -1.58 15.49
C THR A 110 3.02 -2.89 14.72
N LYS A 111 1.95 -3.69 14.70
CA LYS A 111 1.91 -4.95 13.95
C LYS A 111 2.03 -4.70 12.44
N ALA A 112 1.36 -3.68 11.91
CA ALA A 112 1.48 -3.30 10.50
C ALA A 112 2.93 -2.90 10.13
N ARG A 113 3.62 -2.15 11.01
CA ARG A 113 5.06 -1.85 10.82
C ARG A 113 5.92 -3.12 10.84
N ASN A 114 5.63 -4.07 11.72
CA ASN A 114 6.36 -5.34 11.78
C ASN A 114 6.15 -6.17 10.51
N THR A 115 4.90 -6.28 10.04
CA THR A 115 4.56 -6.90 8.77
C THR A 115 5.32 -6.22 7.61
N ALA A 116 5.25 -4.90 7.52
CA ALA A 116 5.93 -4.14 6.48
C ALA A 116 7.45 -4.40 6.47
N LYS A 117 8.08 -4.39 7.65
CA LYS A 117 9.50 -4.69 7.82
C LYS A 117 9.85 -6.12 7.37
N ALA A 118 9.01 -7.10 7.72
CA ALA A 118 9.23 -8.50 7.35
C ALA A 118 9.15 -8.73 5.83
N PHE A 119 8.29 -7.98 5.14
CA PHE A 119 8.08 -8.13 3.70
C PHE A 119 8.83 -7.11 2.84
N GLY A 120 9.54 -6.16 3.45
CA GLY A 120 10.27 -5.10 2.73
C GLY A 120 9.35 -4.16 1.94
N VAL A 121 8.18 -3.82 2.51
CA VAL A 121 7.18 -2.93 1.90
C VAL A 121 6.92 -1.72 2.77
N ASP A 122 6.23 -0.72 2.23
CA ASP A 122 5.77 0.43 3.00
C ASP A 122 4.74 0.02 4.07
N ALA A 123 4.84 0.59 5.26
CA ALA A 123 3.94 0.30 6.38
C ALA A 123 2.47 0.68 6.07
N SER A 124 2.25 1.67 5.21
CA SER A 124 0.92 2.02 4.72
C SER A 124 0.26 0.87 3.95
N ASN A 125 1.03 0.11 3.15
CA ASN A 125 0.53 -1.05 2.42
C ASN A 125 0.06 -2.16 3.38
N ALA A 126 0.82 -2.42 4.44
CA ALA A 126 0.41 -3.37 5.48
C ALA A 126 -0.88 -2.90 6.17
N MET A 127 -1.00 -1.60 6.47
CA MET A 127 -2.21 -1.05 7.08
C MET A 127 -3.43 -1.15 6.16
N VAL A 128 -3.26 -0.98 4.84
CA VAL A 128 -4.32 -1.21 3.85
C VAL A 128 -4.81 -2.66 3.89
N VAL A 129 -3.90 -3.64 4.03
CA VAL A 129 -4.31 -5.05 4.17
C VAL A 129 -5.13 -5.27 5.44
N TYR A 130 -4.72 -4.70 6.56
CA TYR A 130 -5.48 -4.78 7.82
C TYR A 130 -6.89 -4.19 7.64
N LYS A 131 -6.99 -3.03 7.03
CA LYS A 131 -8.26 -2.38 6.69
C LYS A 131 -9.14 -3.27 5.81
N ASP A 132 -8.57 -3.85 4.78
CA ASP A 132 -9.25 -4.75 3.86
C ASP A 132 -9.80 -6.00 4.57
N LEU A 133 -9.01 -6.64 5.41
CA LEU A 133 -9.41 -7.83 6.16
C LEU A 133 -10.56 -7.51 7.13
N LEU A 134 -10.48 -6.40 7.86
CA LEU A 134 -11.53 -5.94 8.76
C LEU A 134 -12.81 -5.58 8.02
N SER A 135 -12.70 -5.01 6.82
CA SER A 135 -13.86 -4.61 6.01
C SER A 135 -14.49 -5.77 5.25
N LYS A 136 -13.67 -6.68 4.69
CA LYS A 136 -14.13 -7.73 3.77
C LYS A 136 -14.45 -9.06 4.47
N ILE A 137 -13.84 -9.32 5.62
CA ILE A 137 -14.06 -10.55 6.40
C ILE A 137 -14.98 -10.23 7.58
N THR A 138 -14.47 -9.53 8.60
CA THR A 138 -15.27 -9.06 9.72
C THR A 138 -14.57 -7.99 10.54
N PRO A 139 -15.29 -6.96 11.01
CA PRO A 139 -14.73 -5.97 11.94
C PRO A 139 -14.32 -6.54 13.30
N GLU A 140 -14.88 -7.70 13.70
CA GLU A 140 -14.58 -8.33 14.99
C GLU A 140 -13.13 -8.81 15.11
N LEU A 141 -12.42 -9.01 13.98
CA LEU A 141 -10.97 -9.33 13.95
C LEU A 141 -10.12 -8.26 14.65
N LYS A 142 -10.62 -7.04 14.83
CA LYS A 142 -9.93 -6.02 15.63
C LYS A 142 -9.63 -6.47 17.06
N LYS A 143 -10.45 -7.37 17.62
CA LYS A 143 -10.26 -7.94 18.96
C LYS A 143 -9.22 -9.05 19.01
N ALA A 144 -8.72 -9.51 17.85
CA ALA A 144 -7.73 -10.57 17.72
C ALA A 144 -6.55 -10.10 16.86
N PRO A 145 -5.74 -9.14 17.34
CA PRO A 145 -4.67 -8.53 16.55
C PRO A 145 -3.60 -9.53 16.10
N ASP A 146 -3.38 -10.61 16.82
CA ASP A 146 -2.44 -11.66 16.43
C ASP A 146 -2.95 -12.48 15.24
N ALA A 147 -4.24 -12.85 15.24
CA ALA A 147 -4.87 -13.50 14.10
C ALA A 147 -4.87 -12.61 12.86
N LEU A 148 -5.18 -11.33 13.03
CA LEU A 148 -5.16 -10.34 11.96
C LEU A 148 -3.75 -10.16 11.37
N GLU A 149 -2.69 -10.21 12.19
CA GLU A 149 -1.30 -10.18 11.73
C GLU A 149 -0.97 -11.41 10.88
N ILE A 150 -1.34 -12.62 11.32
CA ILE A 150 -1.16 -13.85 10.53
C ILE A 150 -1.91 -13.76 9.20
N MET A 151 -3.16 -13.32 9.21
CA MET A 151 -3.95 -13.13 7.99
C MET A 151 -3.31 -12.11 7.03
N SER A 152 -2.81 -11.00 7.58
CA SER A 152 -2.09 -10.00 6.78
C SER A 152 -0.81 -10.57 6.17
N ASN A 153 -0.04 -11.34 6.94
CA ASN A 153 1.16 -12.00 6.45
C ASN A 153 0.84 -12.99 5.32
N ASN A 154 -0.29 -13.69 5.39
CA ASN A 154 -0.76 -14.59 4.32
C ASN A 154 -1.09 -13.80 3.04
N VAL A 155 -1.77 -12.66 3.15
CA VAL A 155 -2.04 -11.77 2.00
C VAL A 155 -0.74 -11.26 1.39
N MET A 156 0.20 -10.81 2.22
CA MET A 156 1.51 -10.33 1.75
C MET A 156 2.32 -11.43 1.08
N THR A 157 2.31 -12.65 1.64
CA THR A 157 2.97 -13.81 1.03
C THR A 157 2.37 -14.13 -0.33
N LEU A 158 1.04 -14.21 -0.41
CA LEU A 158 0.35 -14.48 -1.67
C LEU A 158 0.60 -13.39 -2.72
N SER A 159 0.67 -12.12 -2.30
CA SER A 159 0.96 -11.01 -3.21
C SER A 159 2.31 -11.16 -3.93
N LYS A 160 3.31 -11.78 -3.29
CA LYS A 160 4.61 -12.05 -3.92
C LYS A 160 4.49 -12.97 -5.14
N THR A 161 3.58 -13.92 -5.12
CA THR A 161 3.29 -14.78 -6.29
C THR A 161 2.45 -14.07 -7.35
N MET A 162 1.90 -12.89 -7.04
CA MET A 162 1.07 -12.04 -7.90
C MET A 162 1.79 -10.74 -8.31
N GLN A 163 3.09 -10.75 -8.45
CA GLN A 163 3.89 -9.56 -8.84
C GLN A 163 3.70 -8.37 -7.88
N ASN A 164 3.56 -8.65 -6.58
CA ASN A 164 3.25 -7.68 -5.51
C ASN A 164 1.87 -7.03 -5.62
N ASP A 165 0.89 -7.65 -6.27
CA ASP A 165 -0.51 -7.20 -6.28
C ASP A 165 -1.18 -7.47 -4.93
N VAL A 166 -0.93 -6.61 -3.96
CA VAL A 166 -1.48 -6.70 -2.60
C VAL A 166 -3.02 -6.60 -2.60
N PRO A 167 -3.66 -5.66 -3.33
CA PRO A 167 -5.13 -5.62 -3.43
C PRO A 167 -5.74 -6.88 -4.02
N GLY A 168 -5.13 -7.45 -5.07
CA GLY A 168 -5.57 -8.71 -5.69
C GLY A 168 -5.46 -9.90 -4.75
N ALA A 169 -4.34 -10.01 -4.03
CA ALA A 169 -4.14 -11.05 -3.01
C ALA A 169 -5.15 -10.94 -1.85
N SER A 170 -5.39 -9.71 -1.36
CA SER A 170 -6.40 -9.44 -0.34
C SER A 170 -7.80 -9.86 -0.80
N ALA A 171 -8.18 -9.51 -2.03
CA ALA A 171 -9.46 -9.89 -2.61
C ALA A 171 -9.59 -11.41 -2.78
N ALA A 172 -8.54 -12.10 -3.23
CA ALA A 172 -8.53 -13.56 -3.40
C ALA A 172 -8.72 -14.27 -2.07
N MET A 173 -7.95 -13.89 -1.04
CA MET A 173 -8.03 -14.50 0.28
C MET A 173 -9.38 -14.25 0.95
N SER A 174 -9.88 -13.01 0.91
CA SER A 174 -11.21 -12.67 1.46
C SER A 174 -12.32 -13.43 0.74
N THR A 175 -12.22 -13.59 -0.59
CA THR A 175 -13.16 -14.38 -1.38
C THR A 175 -13.16 -15.84 -0.93
N ALA A 176 -11.98 -16.46 -0.79
CA ALA A 176 -11.87 -17.85 -0.36
C ALA A 176 -12.49 -18.06 1.03
N MET A 177 -12.17 -17.21 1.99
CA MET A 177 -12.71 -17.27 3.36
C MET A 177 -14.24 -17.15 3.36
N ASN A 178 -14.78 -16.16 2.64
CA ASN A 178 -16.21 -15.89 2.59
C ASN A 178 -16.99 -16.96 1.84
N GLN A 179 -16.52 -17.43 0.69
CA GLN A 179 -17.21 -18.44 -0.12
C GLN A 179 -17.26 -19.80 0.58
N TYR A 180 -16.20 -20.13 1.30
CA TYR A 180 -16.14 -21.37 2.10
C TYR A 180 -16.74 -21.22 3.50
N LYS A 181 -17.30 -20.04 3.83
CA LYS A 181 -17.95 -19.75 5.11
C LYS A 181 -17.10 -20.17 6.29
N VAL A 182 -15.81 -19.79 6.27
CA VAL A 182 -14.90 -20.09 7.36
C VAL A 182 -15.41 -19.43 8.63
N SER A 183 -15.60 -20.23 9.71
CA SER A 183 -16.04 -19.68 11.00
C SER A 183 -14.98 -18.74 11.56
N LEU A 184 -15.43 -17.62 12.10
CA LEU A 184 -14.62 -16.60 12.75
C LEU A 184 -14.80 -16.59 14.29
N ASP A 185 -15.52 -17.59 14.83
CA ASP A 185 -15.70 -17.76 16.28
C ASP A 185 -14.38 -17.98 17.00
N ASP A 186 -13.42 -18.62 16.34
CA ASP A 186 -12.02 -18.73 16.74
C ASP A 186 -11.13 -18.03 15.69
N PRO A 187 -10.75 -16.77 15.93
CA PRO A 187 -9.94 -16.01 14.96
C PRO A 187 -8.58 -16.64 14.65
N MET A 188 -7.95 -17.33 15.62
CA MET A 188 -6.65 -17.99 15.37
C MET A 188 -6.81 -19.21 14.46
N LYS A 189 -7.86 -19.99 14.64
CA LYS A 189 -8.20 -21.10 13.76
C LYS A 189 -8.58 -20.61 12.36
N ALA A 190 -9.30 -19.51 12.26
CA ALA A 190 -9.61 -18.87 10.98
C ALA A 190 -8.34 -18.39 10.27
N ALA A 191 -7.39 -17.80 10.99
CA ALA A 191 -6.09 -17.40 10.45
C ALA A 191 -5.27 -18.59 9.95
N GLN A 192 -5.31 -19.73 10.66
CA GLN A 192 -4.68 -20.95 10.21
C GLN A 192 -5.35 -21.51 8.94
N THR A 193 -6.67 -21.53 8.87
CA THR A 193 -7.40 -21.92 7.66
C THR A 193 -7.04 -21.02 6.48
N MET A 194 -6.89 -19.72 6.72
CA MET A 194 -6.43 -18.78 5.69
C MET A 194 -5.00 -19.11 5.21
N THR A 195 -4.12 -19.54 6.12
CA THR A 195 -2.76 -20.01 5.77
C THR A 195 -2.84 -21.24 4.86
N ASP A 196 -3.70 -22.20 5.17
CA ASP A 196 -3.88 -23.39 4.35
C ASP A 196 -4.41 -23.03 2.95
N TYR A 197 -5.38 -22.11 2.86
CA TYR A 197 -5.91 -21.62 1.59
C TYR A 197 -4.85 -20.89 0.77
N MET A 198 -4.05 -20.04 1.41
CA MET A 198 -2.92 -19.36 0.77
C MET A 198 -1.94 -20.36 0.17
N ASN A 199 -1.55 -21.38 0.93
CA ASN A 199 -0.64 -22.43 0.47
C ASN A 199 -1.22 -23.21 -0.71
N ILE A 200 -2.50 -23.56 -0.69
CA ILE A 200 -3.19 -24.25 -1.78
C ILE A 200 -3.23 -23.38 -3.04
N MET A 201 -3.55 -22.10 -2.92
CA MET A 201 -3.55 -21.18 -4.05
C MET A 201 -2.13 -21.02 -4.63
N ALA A 202 -1.14 -20.79 -3.77
CA ALA A 202 0.25 -20.63 -4.20
C ALA A 202 0.79 -21.90 -4.90
N ALA A 203 0.51 -23.10 -4.36
CA ALA A 203 0.87 -24.35 -5.01
C ALA A 203 0.16 -24.53 -6.35
N GLY A 204 -1.12 -24.14 -6.43
CA GLY A 204 -1.89 -24.19 -7.66
C GLY A 204 -1.29 -23.37 -8.80
N THR A 205 -0.69 -22.23 -8.53
CA THR A 205 -0.03 -21.39 -9.56
C THR A 205 1.28 -21.98 -10.06
N VAL A 206 1.93 -22.83 -9.27
CA VAL A 206 3.20 -23.50 -9.67
C VAL A 206 2.92 -24.72 -10.55
N GLU A 207 1.89 -25.49 -10.22
CA GLU A 207 1.58 -26.76 -10.90
C GLU A 207 0.47 -26.62 -11.97
N GLY A 208 -0.36 -25.60 -11.84
CA GLY A 208 -1.49 -25.33 -12.72
C GLY A 208 -1.18 -24.30 -13.80
N SER A 209 -2.24 -23.72 -14.37
CA SER A 209 -2.17 -22.65 -15.39
C SER A 209 -2.96 -21.41 -15.02
N ALA A 210 -3.98 -21.53 -14.15
CA ALA A 210 -4.78 -20.39 -13.75
C ALA A 210 -4.03 -19.48 -12.76
N GLU A 211 -4.04 -18.20 -13.04
CA GLU A 211 -3.54 -17.20 -12.10
C GLU A 211 -4.45 -17.08 -10.87
N ILE A 212 -3.90 -16.64 -9.73
CA ILE A 212 -4.66 -16.49 -8.47
C ILE A 212 -5.89 -15.59 -8.65
N ARG A 213 -5.80 -14.57 -9.51
CA ARG A 213 -6.91 -13.68 -9.82
C ARG A 213 -8.06 -14.42 -10.53
N GLU A 214 -7.74 -15.31 -11.44
CA GLU A 214 -8.71 -16.17 -12.14
C GLU A 214 -9.33 -17.18 -11.19
N VAL A 215 -8.52 -17.78 -10.31
CA VAL A 215 -8.99 -18.65 -9.23
C VAL A 215 -9.99 -17.90 -8.33
N ALA A 216 -9.68 -16.67 -7.93
CA ALA A 216 -10.58 -15.86 -7.11
C ALA A 216 -11.91 -15.54 -7.83
N GLU A 217 -11.89 -15.23 -9.13
CA GLU A 217 -13.10 -15.00 -9.92
C GLU A 217 -13.94 -16.28 -10.06
N ALA A 218 -13.28 -17.42 -10.26
CA ALA A 218 -13.96 -18.71 -10.29
C ALA A 218 -14.61 -19.04 -8.95
N LEU A 219 -13.90 -18.83 -7.84
CA LEU A 219 -14.41 -19.05 -6.48
C LEU A 219 -15.61 -18.17 -6.15
N LYS A 220 -15.69 -16.94 -6.62
CA LYS A 220 -16.88 -16.09 -6.46
C LYS A 220 -18.14 -16.74 -7.01
N GLN A 221 -18.02 -17.51 -8.07
CA GLN A 221 -19.14 -18.16 -8.75
C GLN A 221 -19.42 -19.57 -8.22
N THR A 222 -18.39 -20.30 -7.82
CA THR A 222 -18.49 -21.73 -7.50
C THR A 222 -18.26 -22.08 -6.04
N GLY A 223 -17.51 -21.27 -5.29
CA GLY A 223 -17.01 -21.64 -3.98
C GLY A 223 -18.11 -21.98 -2.98
N SER A 224 -19.15 -21.15 -2.91
CA SER A 224 -20.29 -21.40 -2.00
C SER A 224 -21.08 -22.66 -2.37
N VAL A 225 -21.23 -22.92 -3.67
CA VAL A 225 -21.88 -24.14 -4.17
C VAL A 225 -21.02 -25.35 -3.86
N ALA A 226 -19.73 -25.32 -4.16
CA ALA A 226 -18.78 -26.37 -3.85
C ALA A 226 -18.84 -26.72 -2.35
N LYS A 227 -18.76 -25.72 -1.49
CA LYS A 227 -18.85 -25.92 -0.03
C LYS A 227 -20.18 -26.56 0.39
N THR A 228 -21.29 -26.18 -0.22
CA THR A 228 -22.61 -26.74 0.08
C THR A 228 -22.69 -28.22 -0.29
N PHE A 229 -22.01 -28.63 -1.35
CA PHE A 229 -21.92 -30.03 -1.76
C PHE A 229 -20.77 -30.81 -1.10
N GLY A 230 -20.10 -30.22 -0.12
CA GLY A 230 -19.02 -30.88 0.63
C GLY A 230 -17.71 -30.99 -0.12
N VAL A 231 -17.52 -30.24 -1.23
CA VAL A 231 -16.25 -30.19 -1.96
C VAL A 231 -15.28 -29.30 -1.22
N GLU A 232 -14.14 -29.83 -0.85
CA GLU A 232 -13.11 -29.10 -0.11
C GLU A 232 -12.42 -28.02 -0.98
N PHE A 233 -11.84 -27.02 -0.32
CA PHE A 233 -11.18 -25.90 -1.01
C PHE A 233 -10.06 -26.37 -1.97
N ALA A 234 -9.25 -27.33 -1.53
CA ALA A 234 -8.16 -27.89 -2.34
C ALA A 234 -8.67 -28.57 -3.62
N GLU A 235 -9.77 -29.32 -3.51
CA GLU A 235 -10.39 -29.99 -4.66
C GLU A 235 -10.96 -28.97 -5.64
N THR A 236 -11.63 -27.93 -5.15
CA THR A 236 -12.17 -26.85 -5.98
C THR A 236 -11.06 -26.09 -6.70
N ASN A 237 -9.98 -25.75 -5.99
CA ASN A 237 -8.80 -25.11 -6.60
C ASN A 237 -8.20 -25.99 -7.69
N SER A 238 -8.04 -27.29 -7.43
CA SER A 238 -7.49 -28.25 -8.39
C SER A 238 -8.37 -28.38 -9.64
N LEU A 239 -9.70 -28.39 -9.48
CA LEU A 239 -10.64 -28.40 -10.60
C LEU A 239 -10.55 -27.12 -11.44
N ILE A 240 -10.41 -25.94 -10.80
CA ILE A 240 -10.23 -24.67 -11.50
C ILE A 240 -8.95 -24.72 -12.34
N GLN A 241 -7.84 -25.16 -11.76
CA GLN A 241 -6.55 -25.31 -12.46
C GLN A 241 -6.64 -26.29 -13.64
N LEU A 242 -7.32 -27.42 -13.48
CA LEU A 242 -7.51 -28.40 -14.53
C LEU A 242 -8.36 -27.87 -15.69
N LEU A 243 -9.43 -27.15 -15.38
CA LEU A 243 -10.31 -26.54 -16.38
C LEU A 243 -9.58 -25.48 -17.19
N ASP A 244 -8.80 -24.64 -16.54
CA ASP A 244 -7.99 -23.63 -17.21
C ASP A 244 -6.94 -24.27 -18.11
N LYS A 245 -6.19 -25.26 -17.63
CA LYS A 245 -5.22 -26.03 -18.42
C LYS A 245 -5.83 -26.71 -19.63
N SER A 246 -7.13 -27.07 -19.58
CA SER A 246 -7.85 -27.65 -20.71
C SER A 246 -8.36 -26.61 -21.73
N GLY A 247 -8.05 -25.32 -21.52
CA GLY A 247 -8.51 -24.20 -22.38
C GLY A 247 -10.00 -23.89 -22.23
N LYS A 248 -10.65 -24.46 -21.22
CA LYS A 248 -12.04 -24.17 -20.90
C LYS A 248 -12.08 -23.05 -19.86
N ARG A 249 -12.38 -21.85 -20.26
CA ARG A 249 -12.60 -20.76 -19.30
C ARG A 249 -13.61 -21.22 -18.25
N VAL A 250 -13.23 -21.14 -16.99
CA VAL A 250 -14.02 -21.59 -15.83
C VAL A 250 -15.44 -21.03 -15.84
N GLN A 251 -15.64 -19.81 -16.35
CA GLN A 251 -16.93 -19.19 -16.54
C GLN A 251 -17.91 -20.00 -17.43
N LYS A 252 -17.41 -20.74 -18.43
CA LYS A 252 -18.26 -21.59 -19.28
C LYS A 252 -18.60 -22.94 -18.65
N ALA A 253 -17.69 -23.48 -17.83
CA ALA A 253 -17.89 -24.79 -17.20
C ALA A 253 -18.94 -24.74 -16.09
N VAL A 254 -18.99 -23.64 -15.32
CA VAL A 254 -19.97 -23.42 -14.26
C VAL A 254 -21.37 -23.22 -14.83
N SER A 255 -21.52 -22.51 -15.94
CA SER A 255 -22.81 -22.36 -16.63
C SER A 255 -23.39 -23.71 -17.09
N LEU A 256 -22.56 -24.67 -17.44
CA LEU A 256 -22.97 -26.01 -17.85
C LEU A 256 -23.39 -26.94 -16.70
N CYS A 257 -22.86 -26.71 -15.49
CA CYS A 257 -23.24 -27.49 -14.30
C CYS A 257 -24.51 -26.99 -13.64
N VAL A 258 -24.87 -25.71 -13.81
CA VAL A 258 -26.08 -25.11 -13.22
C VAL A 258 -27.30 -25.27 -14.12
N THR A 259 -27.12 -25.59 -15.40
CA THR A 259 -28.21 -25.78 -16.38
C THR A 259 -28.61 -27.25 -16.60
N ARG A 260 -28.10 -28.16 -15.80
CA ARG A 260 -28.56 -29.56 -15.70
C ARG A 260 -29.16 -29.83 -14.32
#